data_d32500553fccba094b64fb3b73c6ce8e
#
_entry.id   d32500553fccba094b64fb3b73c6ce8e
#
_cell.length_a   1.000
_cell.length_b   1.000
_cell.length_c   1.000
_cell.angle_alpha   90.00
_cell.angle_beta   90.00
_cell.angle_gamma   90.00
#
_symmetry.space_group_name_H-M   'P 1'
#
loop_
_entity.id
_entity.type
_entity.pdbx_description
1 polymer ?
#
loop_
_entity_poly.entity_id
_entity_poly.type
_entity_poly.pdbx_seq_one_letter_code
_entity_poly.pdbx_strand_id
1 'polypeptide(L)'
;MVYSEADRDAKYVKLADEAICIGPAPSPQSYLNMPAIISAAEVADAEAIHPGYGFLAENADFAERVEKSGFTFIGPTADAIRIMGDKVSAKKAMIKAGVPCVPGSDGELPEDPAELKRIAKKIGYPVIIKAAGGGGGRGMRVVHTEAALLNAVAMTRAEASTAFGNPAVYMEKFLQNPRHIEIQIIADNYKNAVFLGERDCS
;
A
#
# COMPACT_ATOMS: atom_id res chain seq x y z
N MET A 1 9.32 11.68 -20.40
CA MET A 1 8.33 11.98 -19.33
C MET A 1 6.92 11.87 -19.88
N VAL A 2 5.97 11.29 -19.13
CA VAL A 2 4.54 11.25 -19.53
C VAL A 2 3.72 12.28 -18.75
N TYR A 3 2.66 12.81 -19.37
CA TYR A 3 1.77 13.81 -18.75
C TYR A 3 0.34 13.70 -19.28
N SER A 4 -0.65 14.10 -18.48
CA SER A 4 -2.03 14.30 -18.93
C SER A 4 -2.21 15.68 -19.58
N GLU A 5 -3.27 15.88 -20.35
CA GLU A 5 -3.56 17.19 -20.96
C GLU A 5 -3.57 18.34 -19.95
N ALA A 6 -4.05 18.08 -18.72
CA ALA A 6 -4.10 19.08 -17.65
C ALA A 6 -2.71 19.52 -17.16
N ASP A 7 -1.69 18.66 -17.31
CA ASP A 7 -0.35 18.88 -16.80
C ASP A 7 0.63 19.37 -17.87
N ARG A 8 0.16 19.68 -19.08
CA ARG A 8 0.97 20.08 -20.24
C ARG A 8 1.99 21.18 -19.91
N ASP A 9 1.62 22.12 -19.08
CA ASP A 9 2.45 23.28 -18.73
C ASP A 9 3.24 23.11 -17.43
N ALA A 10 3.18 21.91 -16.81
CA ALA A 10 3.89 21.61 -15.58
C ALA A 10 5.42 21.72 -15.75
N LYS A 11 6.10 22.12 -14.69
CA LYS A 11 7.56 22.31 -14.72
C LYS A 11 8.32 21.05 -15.11
N TYR A 12 7.89 19.90 -14.62
CA TYR A 12 8.56 18.62 -14.90
C TYR A 12 8.48 18.22 -16.38
N VAL A 13 7.41 18.61 -17.08
CA VAL A 13 7.26 18.38 -18.53
C VAL A 13 8.32 19.18 -19.31
N LYS A 14 8.55 20.44 -18.88
CA LYS A 14 9.53 21.34 -19.50
C LYS A 14 10.99 20.99 -19.19
N LEU A 15 11.23 20.18 -18.16
CA LEU A 15 12.57 19.74 -17.76
C LEU A 15 12.97 18.40 -18.40
N ALA A 16 12.04 17.71 -19.04
CA ALA A 16 12.30 16.45 -19.72
C ALA A 16 12.86 16.69 -21.11
N ASP A 17 13.75 15.82 -21.56
CA ASP A 17 14.26 15.83 -22.95
C ASP A 17 13.14 15.52 -23.93
N GLU A 18 12.25 14.57 -23.57
CA GLU A 18 11.05 14.23 -24.31
C GLU A 18 9.84 14.13 -23.39
N ALA A 19 8.68 14.56 -23.87
CA ALA A 19 7.44 14.51 -23.13
C ALA A 19 6.27 14.07 -24.02
N ILE A 20 5.52 13.05 -23.56
CA ILE A 20 4.42 12.44 -24.29
C ILE A 20 3.12 12.59 -23.51
N CYS A 21 2.10 13.15 -24.16
CA CYS A 21 0.76 13.21 -23.61
C CYS A 21 0.10 11.82 -23.67
N ILE A 22 -0.29 11.28 -22.49
CA ILE A 22 -0.88 9.95 -22.37
C ILE A 22 -2.41 9.95 -22.23
N GLY A 23 -3.06 11.10 -22.34
CA GLY A 23 -4.52 11.21 -22.34
C GLY A 23 -5.05 12.44 -21.60
N PRO A 24 -6.40 12.52 -21.46
CA PRO A 24 -7.07 13.63 -20.83
C PRO A 24 -6.83 13.71 -19.31
N ALA A 25 -7.33 14.77 -18.67
CA ALA A 25 -7.15 15.03 -17.24
C ALA A 25 -7.56 13.89 -16.28
N PRO A 26 -8.66 13.13 -16.51
CA PRO A 26 -9.04 12.05 -15.59
C PRO A 26 -7.98 10.95 -15.54
N SER A 27 -7.47 10.65 -14.34
CA SER A 27 -6.40 9.67 -14.14
C SER A 27 -6.69 8.25 -14.67
N PRO A 28 -7.92 7.71 -14.67
CA PRO A 28 -8.21 6.43 -15.31
C PRO A 28 -7.94 6.40 -16.82
N GLN A 29 -7.96 7.56 -17.47
CA GLN A 29 -7.73 7.71 -18.90
C GLN A 29 -6.30 8.16 -19.26
N SER A 30 -5.47 8.41 -18.24
CA SER A 30 -4.09 8.89 -18.37
C SER A 30 -3.14 8.11 -17.45
N TYR A 31 -2.89 8.60 -16.23
CA TYR A 31 -1.88 8.04 -15.30
C TYR A 31 -2.19 6.63 -14.78
N LEU A 32 -3.43 6.15 -14.89
CA LEU A 32 -3.83 4.77 -14.60
C LEU A 32 -4.04 3.92 -15.86
N ASN A 33 -3.84 4.50 -17.03
CA ASN A 33 -3.93 3.79 -18.31
C ASN A 33 -2.60 3.10 -18.66
N MET A 34 -2.44 1.88 -18.16
CA MET A 34 -1.21 1.10 -18.37
C MET A 34 -0.81 0.96 -19.84
N PRO A 35 -1.74 0.63 -20.79
CA PRO A 35 -1.40 0.57 -22.21
C PRO A 35 -0.82 1.89 -22.75
N ALA A 36 -1.42 3.02 -22.41
CA ALA A 36 -0.95 4.33 -22.89
C ALA A 36 0.47 4.65 -22.36
N ILE A 37 0.76 4.29 -21.11
CA ILE A 37 2.10 4.49 -20.52
C ILE A 37 3.14 3.60 -21.20
N ILE A 38 2.82 2.33 -21.44
CA ILE A 38 3.72 1.37 -22.11
C ILE A 38 3.96 1.80 -23.55
N SER A 39 2.91 2.18 -24.30
CA SER A 39 3.06 2.69 -25.67
C SER A 39 3.90 3.98 -25.73
N ALA A 40 3.75 4.85 -24.73
CA ALA A 40 4.61 6.05 -24.66
C ALA A 40 6.09 5.68 -24.44
N ALA A 41 6.37 4.64 -23.64
CA ALA A 41 7.74 4.15 -23.46
C ALA A 41 8.31 3.55 -24.76
N GLU A 42 7.51 2.81 -25.53
CA GLU A 42 7.90 2.29 -26.84
C GLU A 42 8.22 3.41 -27.84
N VAL A 43 7.36 4.43 -27.91
CA VAL A 43 7.54 5.57 -28.83
C VAL A 43 8.80 6.37 -28.48
N ALA A 44 9.12 6.48 -27.19
CA ALA A 44 10.31 7.21 -26.71
C ALA A 44 11.59 6.35 -26.71
N ASP A 45 11.56 5.13 -27.22
CA ASP A 45 12.67 4.17 -27.18
C ASP A 45 13.30 4.06 -25.77
N ALA A 46 12.43 4.00 -24.75
CA ALA A 46 12.86 3.96 -23.38
C ALA A 46 13.36 2.56 -22.99
N GLU A 47 14.37 2.46 -22.15
CA GLU A 47 14.87 1.18 -21.62
C GLU A 47 14.18 0.78 -20.31
N ALA A 48 13.65 1.78 -19.57
CA ALA A 48 13.08 1.58 -18.25
C ALA A 48 11.91 2.53 -17.97
N ILE A 49 11.03 2.09 -17.07
CA ILE A 49 9.89 2.88 -16.59
C ILE A 49 10.01 3.09 -15.08
N HIS A 50 10.14 4.35 -14.66
CA HIS A 50 10.02 4.75 -13.25
C HIS A 50 8.56 5.11 -12.99
N PRO A 51 7.84 4.43 -12.06
CA PRO A 51 6.41 4.62 -11.86
C PRO A 51 6.06 5.92 -11.14
N GLY A 52 7.05 6.67 -10.70
CA GLY A 52 6.83 7.87 -9.89
C GLY A 52 6.42 7.54 -8.45
N TYR A 53 5.55 8.37 -7.91
CA TYR A 53 4.99 8.24 -6.56
C TYR A 53 3.46 8.24 -6.64
N GLY A 54 2.82 7.26 -6.00
CA GLY A 54 1.37 7.06 -6.13
C GLY A 54 0.96 6.35 -7.43
N PHE A 55 -0.28 6.53 -7.86
CA PHE A 55 -0.87 5.90 -9.05
C PHE A 55 -0.51 4.40 -9.20
N LEU A 56 0.35 4.07 -10.15
CA LEU A 56 0.75 2.69 -10.45
C LEU A 56 2.03 2.23 -9.75
N ALA A 57 2.63 3.07 -8.89
CA ALA A 57 3.89 2.74 -8.21
C ALA A 57 3.80 1.48 -7.33
N GLU A 58 2.63 1.24 -6.74
CA GLU A 58 2.35 0.06 -5.90
C GLU A 58 1.43 -0.95 -6.60
N ASN A 59 1.38 -0.92 -7.93
CA ASN A 59 0.55 -1.83 -8.72
C ASN A 59 1.39 -2.97 -9.29
N ALA A 60 1.19 -4.18 -8.75
CA ALA A 60 1.95 -5.37 -9.16
C ALA A 60 1.69 -5.76 -10.61
N ASP A 61 0.45 -5.60 -11.10
CA ASP A 61 0.09 -5.94 -12.49
C ASP A 61 0.75 -4.98 -13.48
N PHE A 62 0.92 -3.71 -13.09
CA PHE A 62 1.68 -2.76 -13.90
C PHE A 62 3.16 -3.14 -13.97
N ALA A 63 3.80 -3.44 -12.84
CA ALA A 63 5.19 -3.87 -12.80
C ALA A 63 5.40 -5.12 -13.69
N GLU A 64 4.53 -6.11 -13.57
CA GLU A 64 4.58 -7.33 -14.37
C GLU A 64 4.38 -7.06 -15.88
N ARG A 65 3.46 -6.17 -16.24
CA ARG A 65 3.22 -5.78 -17.65
C ARG A 65 4.42 -5.04 -18.24
N VAL A 66 5.03 -4.13 -17.49
CA VAL A 66 6.24 -3.41 -17.91
C VAL A 66 7.36 -4.39 -18.26
N GLU A 67 7.63 -5.35 -17.36
CA GLU A 67 8.67 -6.36 -17.57
C GLU A 67 8.33 -7.30 -18.75
N LYS A 68 7.07 -7.73 -18.88
CA LYS A 68 6.61 -8.54 -20.02
C LYS A 68 6.68 -7.80 -21.36
N SER A 69 6.63 -6.48 -21.36
CA SER A 69 6.79 -5.63 -22.54
C SER A 69 8.26 -5.36 -22.89
N GLY A 70 9.21 -5.92 -22.13
CA GLY A 70 10.65 -5.80 -22.39
C GLY A 70 11.32 -4.60 -21.75
N PHE A 71 10.61 -3.84 -20.92
CA PHE A 71 11.17 -2.68 -20.17
C PHE A 71 11.61 -3.08 -18.77
N THR A 72 12.60 -2.38 -18.24
CA THR A 72 12.96 -2.50 -16.82
C THR A 72 11.99 -1.68 -15.97
N PHE A 73 11.29 -2.32 -15.02
CA PHE A 73 10.52 -1.61 -14.01
C PHE A 73 11.47 -1.11 -12.91
N ILE A 74 11.55 0.21 -12.72
CA ILE A 74 12.39 0.79 -11.66
C ILE A 74 11.60 0.77 -10.35
N GLY A 75 11.72 -0.33 -9.63
CA GLY A 75 11.00 -0.59 -8.39
C GLY A 75 11.16 -2.03 -7.93
N PRO A 76 10.42 -2.44 -6.87
CA PRO A 76 10.41 -3.81 -6.41
C PRO A 76 9.75 -4.75 -7.44
N THR A 77 10.03 -6.04 -7.34
CA THR A 77 9.37 -7.05 -8.19
C THR A 77 7.86 -7.07 -7.98
N ALA A 78 7.09 -7.50 -8.97
CA ALA A 78 5.64 -7.62 -8.86
C ALA A 78 5.21 -8.48 -7.65
N ASP A 79 5.95 -9.56 -7.35
CA ASP A 79 5.67 -10.41 -6.19
C ASP A 79 5.93 -9.68 -4.85
N ALA A 80 7.00 -8.90 -4.77
CA ALA A 80 7.28 -8.08 -3.59
C ALA A 80 6.17 -7.03 -3.37
N ILE A 81 5.69 -6.39 -4.45
CA ILE A 81 4.56 -5.45 -4.39
C ILE A 81 3.30 -6.16 -3.89
N ARG A 82 2.97 -7.36 -4.40
CA ARG A 82 1.80 -8.14 -3.96
C ARG A 82 1.88 -8.49 -2.47
N ILE A 83 3.04 -8.99 -2.01
CA ILE A 83 3.25 -9.37 -0.61
C ILE A 83 3.13 -8.15 0.31
N MET A 84 3.78 -7.06 -0.05
CA MET A 84 3.82 -5.86 0.80
C MET A 84 2.55 -5.00 0.69
N GLY A 85 1.78 -5.13 -0.40
CA GLY A 85 0.50 -4.46 -0.58
C GLY A 85 -0.64 -5.06 0.25
N ASP A 86 -0.54 -6.33 0.63
CA ASP A 86 -1.48 -6.97 1.57
C ASP A 86 -0.96 -6.87 3.00
N LYS A 87 -1.68 -6.16 3.87
CA LYS A 87 -1.25 -5.85 5.25
C LYS A 87 -0.99 -7.10 6.10
N VAL A 88 -1.77 -8.17 5.90
CA VAL A 88 -1.62 -9.42 6.66
C VAL A 88 -0.40 -10.18 6.17
N SER A 89 -0.24 -10.30 4.86
CA SER A 89 0.91 -10.96 4.23
C SER A 89 2.21 -10.23 4.53
N ALA A 90 2.21 -8.89 4.44
CA ALA A 90 3.35 -8.05 4.78
C ALA A 90 3.79 -8.25 6.24
N LYS A 91 2.83 -8.20 7.17
CA LYS A 91 3.12 -8.42 8.60
C LYS A 91 3.69 -9.80 8.88
N LYS A 92 3.12 -10.85 8.27
CA LYS A 92 3.65 -12.23 8.39
C LYS A 92 5.06 -12.34 7.84
N ALA A 93 5.33 -11.73 6.68
CA ALA A 93 6.68 -11.72 6.08
C ALA A 93 7.68 -11.00 6.99
N MET A 94 7.31 -9.85 7.57
CA MET A 94 8.17 -9.10 8.48
C MET A 94 8.46 -9.84 9.79
N ILE A 95 7.44 -10.47 10.39
CA ILE A 95 7.63 -11.32 11.59
C ILE A 95 8.58 -12.47 11.28
N LYS A 96 8.40 -13.16 10.13
CA LYS A 96 9.29 -14.25 9.70
C LYS A 96 10.74 -13.76 9.48
N ALA A 97 10.92 -12.53 9.04
CA ALA A 97 12.23 -11.90 8.86
C ALA A 97 12.84 -11.36 10.18
N GLY A 98 12.16 -11.50 11.32
CA GLY A 98 12.63 -11.00 12.62
C GLY A 98 12.48 -9.48 12.80
N VAL A 99 11.73 -8.81 11.93
CA VAL A 99 11.46 -7.37 12.04
C VAL A 99 10.41 -7.13 13.12
N PRO A 100 10.65 -6.22 14.09
CA PRO A 100 9.66 -5.86 15.09
C PRO A 100 8.40 -5.30 14.46
N CYS A 101 7.24 -5.87 14.83
CA CYS A 101 5.95 -5.44 14.34
C CYS A 101 5.04 -4.99 15.49
N VAL A 102 4.10 -4.10 15.19
CA VAL A 102 3.06 -3.72 16.14
C VAL A 102 2.29 -4.97 16.59
N PRO A 103 2.16 -5.24 17.90
CA PRO A 103 1.40 -6.38 18.41
C PRO A 103 -0.03 -6.38 17.86
N GLY A 104 -0.52 -7.54 17.45
CA GLY A 104 -1.88 -7.64 16.87
C GLY A 104 -2.37 -9.05 16.75
N SER A 105 -3.56 -9.22 16.14
CA SER A 105 -4.12 -10.53 15.82
C SER A 105 -3.29 -11.23 14.73
N ASP A 106 -3.33 -12.54 14.75
CA ASP A 106 -2.75 -13.37 13.69
C ASP A 106 -3.76 -13.54 12.54
N GLY A 107 -3.90 -12.47 11.74
CA GLY A 107 -4.88 -12.43 10.66
C GLY A 107 -6.25 -11.90 11.09
N GLU A 108 -7.28 -12.38 10.39
CA GLU A 108 -8.66 -11.98 10.61
C GLU A 108 -9.16 -12.36 12.01
N LEU A 109 -9.99 -11.48 12.57
CA LEU A 109 -10.62 -11.73 13.88
C LEU A 109 -11.69 -12.82 13.79
N PRO A 110 -11.71 -13.78 14.74
CA PRO A 110 -12.75 -14.80 14.81
C PRO A 110 -14.12 -14.20 15.15
N GLU A 111 -15.17 -14.99 15.00
CA GLU A 111 -16.52 -14.59 15.42
C GLU A 111 -16.79 -14.80 16.91
N ASP A 112 -16.08 -15.75 17.53
CA ASP A 112 -16.27 -16.10 18.93
C ASP A 112 -15.92 -14.95 19.88
N PRO A 113 -16.88 -14.47 20.71
CA PRO A 113 -16.66 -13.38 21.64
C PRO A 113 -15.57 -13.66 22.70
N ALA A 114 -15.44 -14.91 23.16
CA ALA A 114 -14.44 -15.26 24.17
C ALA A 114 -13.03 -15.17 23.57
N GLU A 115 -12.85 -15.64 22.36
CA GLU A 115 -11.59 -15.57 21.63
C GLU A 115 -11.21 -14.12 21.30
N LEU A 116 -12.18 -13.29 20.88
CA LEU A 116 -11.97 -11.84 20.65
C LEU A 116 -11.42 -11.15 21.91
N LYS A 117 -12.02 -11.42 23.06
CA LYS A 117 -11.55 -10.86 24.34
C LYS A 117 -10.16 -11.36 24.70
N ARG A 118 -9.87 -12.65 24.46
CA ARG A 118 -8.56 -13.25 24.70
C ARG A 118 -7.48 -12.58 23.87
N ILE A 119 -7.75 -12.36 22.57
CA ILE A 119 -6.84 -11.64 21.65
C ILE A 119 -6.59 -10.23 22.12
N ALA A 120 -7.65 -9.46 22.42
CA ALA A 120 -7.53 -8.09 22.87
C ALA A 120 -6.76 -7.97 24.20
N LYS A 121 -6.99 -8.88 25.13
CA LYS A 121 -6.26 -8.95 26.41
C LYS A 121 -4.77 -9.24 26.20
N LYS A 122 -4.43 -10.14 25.26
CA LYS A 122 -3.05 -10.47 24.91
C LYS A 122 -2.31 -9.27 24.30
N ILE A 123 -2.99 -8.50 23.44
CA ILE A 123 -2.43 -7.28 22.82
C ILE A 123 -2.31 -6.15 23.85
N GLY A 124 -3.27 -6.06 24.75
CA GLY A 124 -3.36 -5.00 25.77
C GLY A 124 -4.04 -3.72 25.24
N TYR A 125 -5.05 -3.22 25.98
CA TYR A 125 -5.75 -1.97 25.63
C TYR A 125 -4.86 -0.74 25.75
N PRO A 126 -5.13 0.33 24.98
CA PRO A 126 -6.11 0.42 23.93
C PRO A 126 -5.70 -0.40 22.68
N VAL A 127 -6.69 -0.93 21.98
CA VAL A 127 -6.50 -1.61 20.69
C VAL A 127 -7.24 -0.86 19.59
N ILE A 128 -6.83 -1.08 18.34
CA ILE A 128 -7.52 -0.58 17.16
C ILE A 128 -7.97 -1.74 16.29
N ILE A 129 -9.23 -1.70 15.88
CA ILE A 129 -9.81 -2.65 14.92
C ILE A 129 -9.77 -1.99 13.55
N LYS A 130 -9.34 -2.73 12.53
CA LYS A 130 -9.15 -2.24 11.16
C LYS A 130 -9.78 -3.20 10.15
N ALA A 131 -10.46 -2.67 9.14
CA ALA A 131 -10.89 -3.43 7.97
C ALA A 131 -9.69 -3.91 7.16
N ALA A 132 -9.69 -5.17 6.74
CA ALA A 132 -8.61 -5.74 5.91
C ALA A 132 -8.50 -5.04 4.54
N GLY A 133 -9.63 -4.70 3.93
CA GLY A 133 -9.70 -3.94 2.67
C GLY A 133 -9.68 -2.42 2.85
N GLY A 134 -9.57 -1.92 4.09
CA GLY A 134 -9.66 -0.48 4.39
C GLY A 134 -8.38 0.30 4.08
N GLY A 135 -8.57 1.56 3.71
CA GLY A 135 -7.50 2.53 3.48
C GLY A 135 -7.97 3.95 3.78
N GLY A 136 -7.03 4.90 3.85
CA GLY A 136 -7.36 6.32 4.04
C GLY A 136 -8.10 6.66 5.35
N GLY A 137 -7.90 5.87 6.42
CA GLY A 137 -8.53 6.12 7.72
C GLY A 137 -9.97 5.61 7.86
N ARG A 138 -10.54 4.96 6.84
CA ARG A 138 -11.88 4.36 6.88
C ARG A 138 -11.84 2.94 7.41
N GLY A 139 -12.93 2.49 8.04
CA GLY A 139 -13.02 1.14 8.59
C GLY A 139 -12.06 0.91 9.76
N MET A 140 -11.85 1.90 10.61
CA MET A 140 -11.00 1.81 11.79
C MET A 140 -11.72 2.31 13.05
N ARG A 141 -11.51 1.61 14.17
CA ARG A 141 -12.13 1.96 15.45
C ARG A 141 -11.23 1.64 16.64
N VAL A 142 -10.95 2.67 17.44
CA VAL A 142 -10.16 2.51 18.67
C VAL A 142 -11.05 2.03 19.81
N VAL A 143 -10.53 1.07 20.58
CA VAL A 143 -11.22 0.44 21.71
C VAL A 143 -10.35 0.57 22.96
N HIS A 144 -10.83 1.27 23.96
CA HIS A 144 -10.11 1.51 25.18
C HIS A 144 -10.39 0.48 26.29
N THR A 145 -11.54 -0.20 26.23
CA THR A 145 -12.00 -1.12 27.27
C THR A 145 -12.61 -2.39 26.70
N GLU A 146 -12.58 -3.48 27.47
CA GLU A 146 -13.19 -4.76 27.07
C GLU A 146 -14.70 -4.64 26.83
N ALA A 147 -15.40 -3.82 27.60
CA ALA A 147 -16.84 -3.63 27.46
C ALA A 147 -17.24 -3.09 26.06
N ALA A 148 -16.42 -2.25 25.46
CA ALA A 148 -16.68 -1.69 24.13
C ALA A 148 -16.28 -2.61 22.97
N LEU A 149 -15.51 -3.67 23.25
CA LEU A 149 -14.84 -4.47 22.21
C LEU A 149 -15.82 -5.10 21.21
N LEU A 150 -16.79 -5.86 21.69
CA LEU A 150 -17.67 -6.64 20.82
C LEU A 150 -18.51 -5.75 19.91
N ASN A 151 -19.02 -4.65 20.45
CA ASN A 151 -19.78 -3.66 19.66
C ASN A 151 -18.88 -3.01 18.60
N ALA A 152 -17.67 -2.64 18.97
CA ALA A 152 -16.72 -2.03 18.03
C ALA A 152 -16.33 -3.00 16.88
N VAL A 153 -16.13 -4.29 17.16
CA VAL A 153 -15.88 -5.32 16.14
C VAL A 153 -17.07 -5.44 15.19
N ALA A 154 -18.30 -5.57 15.72
CA ALA A 154 -19.52 -5.70 14.93
C ALA A 154 -19.72 -4.48 14.00
N MET A 155 -19.58 -3.27 14.54
CA MET A 155 -19.71 -2.03 13.76
C MET A 155 -18.63 -1.92 12.66
N THR A 156 -17.39 -2.29 12.97
CA THR A 156 -16.31 -2.20 11.97
C THR A 156 -16.48 -3.23 10.86
N ARG A 157 -16.97 -4.44 11.17
CA ARG A 157 -17.32 -5.46 10.16
C ARG A 157 -18.44 -4.99 9.23
N ALA A 158 -19.50 -4.42 9.78
CA ALA A 158 -20.61 -3.91 8.99
C ALA A 158 -20.17 -2.77 8.06
N GLU A 159 -19.37 -1.84 8.57
CA GLU A 159 -18.77 -0.76 7.78
C GLU A 159 -17.86 -1.31 6.68
N ALA A 160 -16.98 -2.27 7.01
CA ALA A 160 -16.07 -2.91 6.06
C ALA A 160 -16.82 -3.64 4.93
N SER A 161 -17.87 -4.39 5.28
CA SER A 161 -18.74 -5.06 4.30
C SER A 161 -19.38 -4.07 3.34
N THR A 162 -19.92 -2.96 3.86
CA THR A 162 -20.61 -1.95 3.05
C THR A 162 -19.64 -1.15 2.16
N ALA A 163 -18.51 -0.74 2.73
CA ALA A 163 -17.59 0.17 2.04
C ALA A 163 -16.61 -0.56 1.10
N PHE A 164 -16.26 -1.82 1.40
CA PHE A 164 -15.20 -2.55 0.70
C PHE A 164 -15.64 -3.92 0.17
N GLY A 165 -16.89 -4.32 0.41
CA GLY A 165 -17.41 -5.63 0.01
C GLY A 165 -16.77 -6.82 0.76
N ASN A 166 -15.97 -6.55 1.80
CA ASN A 166 -15.25 -7.56 2.57
C ASN A 166 -15.37 -7.24 4.08
N PRO A 167 -16.05 -8.09 4.89
CA PRO A 167 -16.25 -7.87 6.33
C PRO A 167 -15.02 -8.19 7.18
N ALA A 168 -13.95 -8.72 6.58
CA ALA A 168 -12.75 -9.12 7.29
C ALA A 168 -12.14 -7.94 8.06
N VAL A 169 -11.90 -8.13 9.36
CA VAL A 169 -11.26 -7.17 10.26
C VAL A 169 -10.14 -7.81 11.05
N TYR A 170 -9.14 -7.04 11.40
CA TYR A 170 -8.04 -7.45 12.28
C TYR A 170 -7.85 -6.44 13.41
N MET A 171 -7.08 -6.79 14.43
CA MET A 171 -6.85 -5.98 15.61
C MET A 171 -5.36 -5.75 15.83
N GLU A 172 -5.01 -4.53 16.24
CA GLU A 172 -3.63 -4.17 16.60
C GLU A 172 -3.60 -3.34 17.86
N LYS A 173 -2.42 -3.27 18.50
CA LYS A 173 -2.16 -2.29 19.53
C LYS A 173 -2.35 -0.89 18.98
N PHE A 174 -3.16 -0.06 19.66
CA PHE A 174 -3.25 1.35 19.32
C PHE A 174 -2.03 2.10 19.87
N LEU A 175 -1.26 2.68 18.98
CA LEU A 175 -0.12 3.51 19.34
C LEU A 175 -0.61 4.96 19.50
N GLN A 176 -0.37 5.52 20.69
CA GLN A 176 -0.67 6.93 20.98
C GLN A 176 0.46 7.80 20.44
N ASN A 177 0.11 8.88 19.72
CA ASN A 177 1.07 9.83 19.16
C ASN A 177 2.21 9.17 18.34
N PRO A 178 1.87 8.28 17.36
CA PRO A 178 2.89 7.64 16.54
C PRO A 178 3.52 8.67 15.61
N ARG A 179 4.78 8.42 15.21
CA ARG A 179 5.38 9.08 14.06
C ARG A 179 5.35 8.12 12.87
N HIS A 180 5.14 8.65 11.67
CA HIS A 180 5.23 7.90 10.43
C HIS A 180 6.67 7.98 9.90
N ILE A 181 7.46 6.97 10.17
CA ILE A 181 8.84 6.89 9.72
C ILE A 181 8.95 5.87 8.60
N GLU A 182 9.55 6.29 7.50
CA GLU A 182 9.86 5.45 6.34
C GLU A 182 11.37 5.26 6.22
N ILE A 183 11.77 4.07 5.80
CA ILE A 183 13.16 3.77 5.47
C ILE A 183 13.30 3.68 3.95
N GLN A 184 14.15 4.54 3.37
CA GLN A 184 14.43 4.48 1.95
C GLN A 184 15.41 3.34 1.65
N ILE A 185 15.03 2.49 0.72
CA ILE A 185 15.85 1.34 0.28
C ILE A 185 16.10 1.45 -1.22
N ILE A 186 17.33 1.10 -1.64
CA ILE A 186 17.69 0.85 -3.02
C ILE A 186 18.28 -0.55 -3.10
N ALA A 187 17.83 -1.33 -4.08
CA ALA A 187 18.34 -2.68 -4.34
C ALA A 187 18.62 -2.87 -5.83
N ASP A 188 19.55 -3.76 -6.14
CA ASP A 188 19.89 -4.16 -7.50
C ASP A 188 19.45 -5.60 -7.82
N ASN A 189 19.65 -6.02 -9.07
CA ASN A 189 19.34 -7.37 -9.54
C ASN A 189 20.36 -8.43 -9.06
N TYR A 190 21.44 -8.03 -8.39
CA TYR A 190 22.48 -8.91 -7.85
C TYR A 190 22.26 -9.22 -6.37
N LYS A 191 21.09 -8.87 -5.81
CA LYS A 191 20.71 -9.06 -4.40
C LYS A 191 21.47 -8.17 -3.42
N ASN A 192 22.05 -7.09 -3.87
CA ASN A 192 22.56 -6.06 -2.98
C ASN A 192 21.41 -5.13 -2.59
N ALA A 193 21.34 -4.77 -1.32
CA ALA A 193 20.38 -3.79 -0.82
C ALA A 193 21.07 -2.84 0.17
N VAL A 194 20.79 -1.57 0.04
CA VAL A 194 21.28 -0.54 0.94
C VAL A 194 20.11 0.30 1.45
N PHE A 195 20.18 0.75 2.68
CA PHE A 195 19.27 1.74 3.21
C PHE A 195 19.92 3.13 3.21
N LEU A 196 19.14 4.15 2.90
CA LEU A 196 19.61 5.53 2.76
C LEU A 196 19.18 6.43 3.94
N GLY A 197 18.78 5.82 5.05
CA GLY A 197 18.29 6.52 6.21
C GLY A 197 16.76 6.59 6.28
N GLU A 198 16.30 7.22 7.35
CA GLU A 198 14.89 7.41 7.67
C GLU A 198 14.37 8.74 7.12
N ARG A 199 13.08 8.73 6.76
CA ARG A 199 12.29 9.92 6.44
C ARG A 199 11.13 10.03 7.40
N ASP A 200 10.94 11.18 8.02
CA ASP A 200 9.75 11.47 8.84
C ASP A 200 8.65 12.03 7.93
N CYS A 201 7.55 11.30 7.83
CA CYS A 201 6.37 11.62 7.01
C CYS A 201 5.14 12.00 7.87
N SER A 202 5.38 12.33 9.16
CA SER A 202 4.31 12.71 10.13
C SER A 202 3.63 14.02 9.78
#